data_8df9c359615ba62c3f803c13d5d42f51
#
_entry.id   8df9c359615ba62c3f803c13d5d42f51
#
_cell.length_a   1.000
_cell.length_b   1.000
_cell.length_c   1.000
_cell.angle_alpha   90.00
_cell.angle_beta   90.00
_cell.angle_gamma   90.00
#
_symmetry.space_group_name_H-M   'P 1'
#
loop_
_entity.id
_entity.type
_entity.pdbx_description
1 polymer ?
#
loop_
_entity_poly.entity_id
_entity_poly.type
_entity_poly.pdbx_seq_one_letter_code
_entity_poly.pdbx_strand_id
1 'polypeptide(L)'
;ELSQLGYFNPEAFGVNPIQHPEDGTVDIEYTVEEKPSDQIELSGGWGGGRVVGTLGISFTNFAASKMFKKGTWRPIPTGDGQRVSLRAQSNGLFFQSYNFSFTEPWLGGKKPNSLSVSVWRSIQSNGQPKMIEDQINEARTSLEITGAQIGLGQRWKKPDDWFVFQSSLSYQHFNLNDFGSFFSFSNGRANNLALT
;
A
#
# COMPACT_ATOMS: atom_id res chain seq x y z
N GLU A 1 -7.78 -18.75 -13.77
CA GLU A 1 -7.13 -17.39 -13.75
C GLU A 1 -8.10 -16.33 -13.24
N LEU A 2 -9.36 -16.21 -13.74
CA LEU A 2 -10.33 -15.19 -13.28
C LEU A 2 -10.62 -15.31 -11.77
N SER A 3 -10.74 -16.52 -11.24
CA SER A 3 -10.98 -16.76 -9.81
C SER A 3 -9.80 -16.34 -8.91
N GLN A 4 -8.59 -16.25 -9.47
CA GLN A 4 -7.37 -15.85 -8.75
C GLN A 4 -7.20 -14.32 -8.64
N LEU A 5 -7.96 -13.55 -9.42
CA LEU A 5 -7.92 -12.09 -9.39
C LEU A 5 -8.47 -11.48 -8.08
N GLY A 6 -9.29 -12.25 -7.34
CA GLY A 6 -9.84 -11.81 -6.07
C GLY A 6 -10.99 -10.80 -6.16
N TYR A 7 -11.43 -10.47 -7.37
CA TYR A 7 -12.53 -9.52 -7.62
C TYR A 7 -13.89 -10.18 -7.73
N PHE A 8 -13.92 -11.52 -7.90
CA PHE A 8 -15.13 -12.27 -8.13
C PHE A 8 -15.42 -13.26 -7.02
N ASN A 9 -16.68 -13.50 -6.76
CA ASN A 9 -17.13 -14.53 -5.84
C ASN A 9 -16.86 -15.91 -6.42
N PRO A 10 -15.98 -16.75 -5.83
CA PRO A 10 -15.66 -18.06 -6.37
C PRO A 10 -16.83 -19.04 -6.35
N GLU A 11 -17.85 -18.80 -5.51
CA GLU A 11 -19.04 -19.65 -5.42
C GLU A 11 -20.08 -19.32 -6.51
N ALA A 12 -20.01 -18.14 -7.12
CA ALA A 12 -20.90 -17.67 -8.18
C ALA A 12 -20.26 -17.74 -9.57
N PHE A 13 -19.25 -18.60 -9.75
CA PHE A 13 -18.55 -18.75 -11.01
C PHE A 13 -19.25 -19.77 -11.91
N GLY A 14 -19.88 -19.31 -12.98
CA GLY A 14 -20.51 -20.15 -13.98
C GLY A 14 -19.69 -20.24 -15.28
N VAL A 15 -19.68 -21.40 -15.92
CA VAL A 15 -19.11 -21.60 -17.26
C VAL A 15 -20.17 -22.26 -18.12
N ASN A 16 -20.61 -21.61 -19.18
CA ASN A 16 -21.63 -22.10 -20.09
C ASN A 16 -21.03 -22.17 -21.51
N PRO A 17 -20.75 -23.37 -22.02
CA PRO A 17 -20.30 -23.55 -23.40
C PRO A 17 -21.49 -23.52 -24.36
N ILE A 18 -21.50 -22.58 -25.30
CA ILE A 18 -22.49 -22.46 -26.37
C ILE A 18 -21.87 -23.00 -27.64
N GLN A 19 -22.42 -24.12 -28.17
CA GLN A 19 -21.94 -24.78 -29.40
C GLN A 19 -22.58 -24.16 -30.64
N HIS A 20 -21.74 -23.84 -31.63
CA HIS A 20 -22.17 -23.43 -32.96
C HIS A 20 -21.85 -24.53 -33.99
N PRO A 21 -22.79 -25.49 -34.19
CA PRO A 21 -22.55 -26.61 -35.07
C PRO A 21 -22.33 -26.21 -36.55
N GLU A 22 -22.82 -25.06 -36.94
CA GLU A 22 -22.73 -24.53 -38.32
C GLU A 22 -21.28 -24.13 -38.67
N ASP A 23 -20.53 -23.62 -37.72
CA ASP A 23 -19.16 -23.12 -37.88
C ASP A 23 -18.11 -24.02 -37.20
N GLY A 24 -18.55 -25.04 -36.48
CA GLY A 24 -17.68 -25.93 -35.70
C GLY A 24 -16.95 -25.22 -34.55
N THR A 25 -17.50 -24.10 -34.07
CA THR A 25 -16.93 -23.28 -32.98
C THR A 25 -17.75 -23.45 -31.70
N VAL A 26 -17.11 -23.06 -30.59
CA VAL A 26 -17.75 -23.04 -29.27
C VAL A 26 -17.44 -21.71 -28.60
N ASP A 27 -18.50 -20.98 -28.24
CA ASP A 27 -18.37 -19.83 -27.37
C ASP A 27 -18.39 -20.25 -25.91
N ILE A 28 -17.51 -19.69 -25.10
CA ILE A 28 -17.48 -19.96 -23.67
C ILE A 28 -17.91 -18.70 -22.93
N GLU A 29 -19.12 -18.74 -22.37
CA GLU A 29 -19.67 -17.67 -21.56
C GLU A 29 -19.26 -17.89 -20.08
N TYR A 30 -18.61 -16.91 -19.48
CA TYR A 30 -18.28 -16.89 -18.07
C TYR A 30 -19.24 -15.96 -17.34
N THR A 31 -20.05 -16.52 -16.45
CA THR A 31 -20.88 -15.72 -15.54
C THR A 31 -20.11 -15.51 -14.24
N VAL A 32 -19.93 -14.27 -13.84
CA VAL A 32 -19.18 -13.89 -12.63
C VAL A 32 -19.98 -12.88 -11.82
N GLU A 33 -19.89 -12.98 -10.50
CA GLU A 33 -20.43 -12.03 -9.57
C GLU A 33 -19.28 -11.25 -8.91
N GLU A 34 -19.29 -9.92 -9.01
CA GLU A 34 -18.29 -9.07 -8.35
C GLU A 34 -18.50 -9.09 -6.84
N LYS A 35 -17.41 -9.26 -6.10
CA LYS A 35 -17.42 -9.13 -4.64
C LYS A 35 -16.66 -7.88 -4.20
N PRO A 36 -17.07 -7.25 -3.09
CA PRO A 36 -16.27 -6.20 -2.47
C PRO A 36 -14.90 -6.74 -2.09
N SER A 37 -13.87 -6.14 -2.63
CA SER A 37 -12.47 -6.49 -2.35
C SER A 37 -11.78 -5.46 -1.45
N ASP A 38 -12.52 -4.43 -1.07
CA ASP A 38 -12.06 -3.40 -0.17
C ASP A 38 -12.04 -3.91 1.27
N GLN A 39 -11.00 -3.54 2.00
CA GLN A 39 -10.78 -4.00 3.36
C GLN A 39 -10.62 -2.83 4.30
N ILE A 40 -11.27 -2.93 5.46
CA ILE A 40 -11.07 -2.04 6.60
C ILE A 40 -10.47 -2.87 7.73
N GLU A 41 -9.29 -2.48 8.18
CA GLU A 41 -8.63 -3.07 9.35
C GLU A 41 -8.85 -2.14 10.54
N LEU A 42 -9.45 -2.67 11.59
CA LEU A 42 -9.51 -2.03 12.89
C LEU A 42 -9.05 -3.04 13.93
N SER A 43 -7.92 -2.78 14.54
CA SER A 43 -7.39 -3.65 15.58
C SER A 43 -6.95 -2.84 16.78
N GLY A 44 -7.12 -3.42 17.96
CA GLY A 44 -6.67 -2.86 19.21
C GLY A 44 -6.12 -3.96 20.12
N GLY A 45 -5.10 -3.64 20.87
CA GLY A 45 -4.47 -4.57 21.81
C GLY A 45 -3.90 -3.85 23.01
N TRP A 46 -3.64 -4.63 24.05
CA TRP A 46 -2.95 -4.17 25.26
C TRP A 46 -1.60 -4.89 25.35
N GLY A 47 -0.52 -4.13 25.48
CA GLY A 47 0.81 -4.70 25.61
C GLY A 47 1.78 -3.73 26.28
N GLY A 48 2.61 -4.23 27.19
CA GLY A 48 3.58 -3.42 27.93
C GLY A 48 2.97 -2.25 28.71
N GLY A 49 1.75 -2.44 29.26
CA GLY A 49 1.04 -1.39 30.00
C GLY A 49 0.41 -0.29 29.12
N ARG A 50 0.25 -0.53 27.83
CA ARG A 50 -0.23 0.47 26.86
C ARG A 50 -1.26 -0.12 25.90
N VAL A 51 -2.15 0.73 25.39
CA VAL A 51 -3.06 0.39 24.30
C VAL A 51 -2.36 0.66 22.98
N VAL A 52 -2.41 -0.31 22.06
CA VAL A 52 -1.97 -0.18 20.68
C VAL A 52 -3.21 -0.22 19.80
N GLY A 53 -3.38 0.74 18.92
CA GLY A 53 -4.45 0.79 17.93
C GLY A 53 -3.89 0.81 16.52
N THR A 54 -4.57 0.10 15.62
CA THR A 54 -4.29 0.14 14.18
C THR A 54 -5.59 0.42 13.43
N LEU A 55 -5.54 1.35 12.50
CA LEU A 55 -6.58 1.62 11.52
C LEU A 55 -5.97 1.48 10.13
N GLY A 56 -6.56 0.65 9.29
CA GLY A 56 -6.16 0.44 7.91
C GLY A 56 -7.36 0.46 6.98
N ILE A 57 -7.16 0.99 5.78
CA ILE A 57 -8.12 0.96 4.68
C ILE A 57 -7.36 0.54 3.44
N SER A 58 -7.86 -0.46 2.73
CA SER A 58 -7.28 -0.95 1.48
C SER A 58 -8.35 -1.10 0.40
N PHE A 59 -8.10 -0.50 -0.74
CA PHE A 59 -8.93 -0.57 -1.94
C PHE A 59 -8.16 -1.31 -3.02
N THR A 60 -8.73 -2.36 -3.60
CA THR A 60 -8.03 -3.23 -4.54
C THR A 60 -8.44 -3.04 -5.99
N ASN A 61 -9.49 -2.26 -6.25
CA ASN A 61 -9.98 -1.95 -7.60
C ASN A 61 -10.12 -0.43 -7.80
N PHE A 62 -9.20 0.34 -7.29
CA PHE A 62 -9.21 1.80 -7.41
C PHE A 62 -8.98 2.25 -8.86
N ALA A 63 -9.57 3.38 -9.25
CA ALA A 63 -9.44 3.97 -10.57
C ALA A 63 -8.99 5.43 -10.47
N ALA A 64 -7.67 5.66 -10.51
CA ALA A 64 -7.10 7.00 -10.50
C ALA A 64 -7.53 7.85 -11.71
N SER A 65 -7.78 7.22 -12.85
CA SER A 65 -8.28 7.86 -14.07
C SER A 65 -9.66 8.53 -13.90
N LYS A 66 -10.43 8.07 -12.91
CA LYS A 66 -11.77 8.54 -12.62
C LYS A 66 -11.83 9.50 -11.42
N MET A 67 -10.71 9.75 -10.74
CA MET A 67 -10.65 10.54 -9.49
C MET A 67 -11.24 11.95 -9.64
N PHE A 68 -11.05 12.59 -10.78
CA PHE A 68 -11.51 13.95 -11.06
C PHE A 68 -12.81 14.01 -11.88
N LYS A 69 -13.46 12.86 -12.16
CA LYS A 69 -14.73 12.82 -12.90
C LYS A 69 -15.91 12.94 -11.92
N LYS A 70 -16.87 13.81 -12.23
CA LYS A 70 -18.09 13.94 -11.43
C LYS A 70 -18.94 12.66 -11.48
N GLY A 71 -19.48 12.24 -10.33
CA GLY A 71 -20.40 11.08 -10.24
C GLY A 71 -19.73 9.71 -10.17
N THR A 72 -18.40 9.64 -10.15
CA THR A 72 -17.66 8.36 -10.04
C THR A 72 -17.36 7.93 -8.60
N TRP A 73 -17.57 8.82 -7.64
CA TRP A 73 -17.38 8.56 -6.21
C TRP A 73 -18.59 7.87 -5.60
N ARG A 74 -18.52 6.50 -5.43
CA ARG A 74 -19.59 5.66 -4.83
C ARG A 74 -19.02 4.42 -4.09
N PRO A 75 -18.40 4.51 -2.94
CA PRO A 75 -17.84 5.67 -2.22
C PRO A 75 -16.54 6.18 -2.83
N ILE A 76 -15.82 5.35 -3.59
CA ILE A 76 -14.57 5.68 -4.28
C ILE A 76 -14.66 5.31 -5.77
N PRO A 77 -13.86 5.95 -6.64
CA PRO A 77 -13.79 5.56 -8.05
C PRO A 77 -13.12 4.19 -8.20
N THR A 78 -13.77 3.27 -8.91
CA THR A 78 -13.32 1.90 -9.13
C THR A 78 -13.26 1.54 -10.61
N GLY A 79 -12.51 0.47 -10.97
CA GLY A 79 -12.51 -0.17 -12.28
C GLY A 79 -11.17 -0.25 -13.00
N ASP A 80 -10.08 0.32 -12.47
CA ASP A 80 -8.74 0.24 -13.11
C ASP A 80 -7.84 -0.83 -12.46
N GLY A 81 -8.33 -1.57 -11.46
CA GLY A 81 -7.58 -2.62 -10.79
C GLY A 81 -6.38 -2.13 -9.96
N GLN A 82 -6.29 -0.83 -9.73
CA GLN A 82 -5.24 -0.23 -8.91
C GLN A 82 -5.48 -0.51 -7.43
N ARG A 83 -4.40 -0.56 -6.66
CA ARG A 83 -4.48 -0.75 -5.22
C ARG A 83 -4.04 0.51 -4.49
N VAL A 84 -4.86 0.92 -3.52
CA VAL A 84 -4.56 2.03 -2.61
C VAL A 84 -4.68 1.52 -1.19
N SER A 85 -3.70 1.79 -0.35
CA SER A 85 -3.74 1.43 1.06
C SER A 85 -3.29 2.59 1.92
N LEU A 86 -4.03 2.82 3.00
CA LEU A 86 -3.71 3.76 4.07
C LEU A 86 -3.70 2.99 5.38
N ARG A 87 -2.63 3.13 6.15
CA ARG A 87 -2.52 2.49 7.47
C ARG A 87 -1.95 3.47 8.48
N ALA A 88 -2.62 3.56 9.63
CA ALA A 88 -2.17 4.31 10.78
C ALA A 88 -2.12 3.38 11.99
N GLN A 89 -1.02 3.43 12.73
CA GLN A 89 -0.84 2.68 13.97
C GLN A 89 -0.30 3.60 15.04
N SER A 90 -0.82 3.47 16.25
CA SER A 90 -0.36 4.27 17.37
C SER A 90 -0.47 3.51 18.68
N ASN A 91 0.49 3.71 19.58
CA ASN A 91 0.38 3.38 20.99
C ASN A 91 0.51 4.64 21.88
N GLY A 92 -0.09 5.74 21.40
CA GLY A 92 -0.03 7.03 22.07
C GLY A 92 1.23 7.81 21.67
N LEU A 93 1.96 8.30 22.66
CA LEU A 93 3.14 9.16 22.45
C LEU A 93 4.43 8.38 22.17
N PHE A 94 4.45 7.06 22.40
CA PHE A 94 5.67 6.25 22.28
C PHE A 94 5.96 5.82 20.85
N PHE A 95 4.91 5.45 20.12
CA PHE A 95 5.03 4.99 18.74
C PHE A 95 3.85 5.46 17.92
N GLN A 96 4.13 5.99 16.74
CA GLN A 96 3.16 6.34 15.73
C GLN A 96 3.73 5.95 14.36
N SER A 97 2.92 5.34 13.52
CA SER A 97 3.30 4.98 12.16
C SER A 97 2.16 5.26 11.20
N TYR A 98 2.49 5.89 10.10
CA TYR A 98 1.57 6.21 9.01
C TYR A 98 2.18 5.68 7.72
N ASN A 99 1.39 4.98 6.95
CA ASN A 99 1.81 4.43 5.67
C ASN A 99 0.73 4.70 4.61
N PHE A 100 1.15 5.15 3.47
CA PHE A 100 0.37 5.21 2.24
C PHE A 100 1.06 4.38 1.19
N SER A 101 0.31 3.55 0.46
CA SER A 101 0.81 2.84 -0.71
C SER A 101 -0.18 2.89 -1.87
N PHE A 102 0.35 3.02 -3.06
CA PHE A 102 -0.37 2.95 -4.33
C PHE A 102 0.34 1.96 -5.24
N THR A 103 -0.43 1.11 -5.92
CA THR A 103 0.12 0.17 -6.92
C THR A 103 -0.74 0.20 -8.17
N GLU A 104 -0.12 0.50 -9.30
CA GLU A 104 -0.66 0.33 -10.64
C GLU A 104 -0.10 -0.97 -11.23
N PRO A 105 -0.91 -2.03 -11.42
CA PRO A 105 -0.41 -3.30 -11.95
C PRO A 105 -0.19 -3.33 -13.45
N TRP A 106 -0.76 -2.36 -14.18
CA TRP A 106 -0.76 -2.31 -15.65
C TRP A 106 -0.31 -0.95 -16.18
N LEU A 107 0.83 -0.46 -15.74
CA LEU A 107 1.37 0.82 -16.16
C LEU A 107 1.48 0.91 -17.69
N GLY A 108 0.73 1.85 -18.27
CA GLY A 108 0.64 2.03 -19.73
C GLY A 108 -0.34 1.09 -20.43
N GLY A 109 -1.09 0.25 -19.73
CA GLY A 109 -2.25 -0.50 -20.21
C GLY A 109 -2.00 -1.64 -21.20
N LYS A 110 -0.77 -1.86 -21.66
CA LYS A 110 -0.45 -2.85 -22.71
C LYS A 110 0.37 -4.05 -22.25
N LYS A 111 1.05 -3.95 -21.13
CA LYS A 111 1.92 -4.99 -20.59
C LYS A 111 1.76 -5.02 -19.08
N PRO A 112 1.98 -6.16 -18.43
CA PRO A 112 1.97 -6.25 -16.98
C PRO A 112 3.25 -5.61 -16.38
N ASN A 113 3.40 -4.31 -16.60
CA ASN A 113 4.39 -3.49 -15.94
C ASN A 113 3.73 -2.90 -14.70
N SER A 114 4.32 -3.08 -13.55
CA SER A 114 3.78 -2.52 -12.31
C SER A 114 4.54 -1.28 -11.89
N LEU A 115 3.81 -0.30 -11.37
CA LEU A 115 4.36 0.85 -10.65
C LEU A 115 3.86 0.79 -9.22
N SER A 116 4.76 0.88 -8.27
CA SER A 116 4.42 1.03 -6.85
C SER A 116 5.00 2.33 -6.30
N VAL A 117 4.20 3.03 -5.51
CA VAL A 117 4.62 4.23 -4.79
C VAL A 117 4.21 4.05 -3.35
N SER A 118 5.12 4.28 -2.42
CA SER A 118 4.82 4.29 -1.00
C SER A 118 5.46 5.47 -0.30
N VAL A 119 4.76 5.99 0.69
CA VAL A 119 5.24 7.05 1.58
C VAL A 119 4.90 6.65 3.00
N TRP A 120 5.87 6.79 3.88
CA TRP A 120 5.66 6.44 5.29
C TRP A 120 6.31 7.44 6.22
N ARG A 121 5.77 7.53 7.40
CA ARG A 121 6.35 8.22 8.54
C ARG A 121 6.19 7.39 9.79
N SER A 122 7.26 7.21 10.52
CA SER A 122 7.30 6.49 11.79
C SER A 122 7.96 7.38 12.84
N ILE A 123 7.37 7.42 14.01
CA ILE A 123 7.84 8.19 15.16
C ILE A 123 7.95 7.23 16.31
N GLN A 124 9.11 7.12 16.90
CA GLN A 124 9.38 6.38 18.12
C GLN A 124 9.92 7.34 19.16
N SER A 125 9.42 7.31 20.38
CA SER A 125 9.85 8.22 21.44
C SER A 125 9.76 7.61 22.82
N ASN A 126 10.30 8.31 23.82
CA ASN A 126 10.19 7.94 25.23
C ASN A 126 8.82 8.25 25.86
N GLY A 127 7.82 8.67 25.06
CA GLY A 127 6.47 8.97 25.52
C GLY A 127 6.28 10.36 26.12
N GLN A 128 7.31 11.17 26.15
CA GLN A 128 7.17 12.55 26.55
C GLN A 128 6.51 13.41 25.45
N PRO A 129 5.66 14.40 25.78
CA PRO A 129 5.08 15.29 24.79
C PRO A 129 6.17 16.15 24.11
N LYS A 130 5.90 16.57 22.88
CA LYS A 130 6.85 17.37 22.11
C LYS A 130 7.00 18.79 22.67
N MET A 131 5.92 19.33 23.22
CA MET A 131 5.87 20.69 23.80
C MET A 131 5.22 20.62 25.18
N ILE A 132 5.72 21.42 26.07
CA ILE A 132 5.17 21.67 27.42
C ILE A 132 5.11 23.21 27.55
N GLU A 133 3.93 23.77 27.85
CA GLU A 133 3.71 25.22 28.00
C GLU A 133 4.32 26.06 26.87
N ASP A 134 4.06 25.64 25.61
CA ASP A 134 4.58 26.26 24.38
C ASP A 134 6.12 26.25 24.21
N GLN A 135 6.85 25.53 25.05
CA GLN A 135 8.30 25.36 24.95
C GLN A 135 8.63 23.93 24.47
N ILE A 136 9.74 23.78 23.74
CA ILE A 136 10.24 22.47 23.31
C ILE A 136 10.64 21.68 24.56
N ASN A 137 10.11 20.49 24.70
CA ASN A 137 10.44 19.60 25.81
C ASN A 137 11.80 18.92 25.57
N GLU A 138 12.83 19.38 26.27
CA GLU A 138 14.19 18.81 26.17
C GLU A 138 14.29 17.38 26.71
N ALA A 139 13.39 16.97 27.60
CA ALA A 139 13.35 15.59 28.11
C ALA A 139 12.77 14.58 27.11
N ARG A 140 12.27 15.05 25.95
CA ARG A 140 11.75 14.15 24.92
C ARG A 140 12.90 13.61 24.08
N THR A 141 13.04 12.28 24.10
CA THR A 141 13.89 11.58 23.13
C THR A 141 13.04 10.98 22.00
N SER A 142 13.48 11.09 20.76
CA SER A 142 12.68 10.59 19.63
C SER A 142 13.52 10.27 18.39
N LEU A 143 13.08 9.25 17.65
CA LEU A 143 13.52 8.91 16.32
C LEU A 143 12.32 9.08 15.37
N GLU A 144 12.42 9.98 14.43
CA GLU A 144 11.44 10.17 13.36
C GLU A 144 12.06 9.69 12.04
N ILE A 145 11.36 8.79 11.35
CA ILE A 145 11.76 8.28 10.02
C ILE A 145 10.65 8.67 9.05
N THR A 146 11.00 9.44 8.04
CA THR A 146 10.09 9.73 6.92
C THR A 146 10.71 9.19 5.65
N GLY A 147 9.97 8.41 4.88
CA GLY A 147 10.49 7.80 3.68
C GLY A 147 9.49 7.80 2.53
N ALA A 148 10.02 7.68 1.34
CA ALA A 148 9.28 7.47 0.11
C ALA A 148 10.01 6.44 -0.75
N GLN A 149 9.26 5.65 -1.49
CA GLN A 149 9.78 4.63 -2.41
C GLN A 149 8.96 4.62 -3.68
N ILE A 150 9.64 4.49 -4.80
CA ILE A 150 9.04 4.22 -6.10
C ILE A 150 9.65 2.92 -6.61
N GLY A 151 8.80 1.97 -6.99
CA GLY A 151 9.20 0.68 -7.54
C GLY A 151 8.60 0.47 -8.91
N LEU A 152 9.37 -0.13 -9.81
CA LEU A 152 8.96 -0.54 -11.15
C LEU A 152 9.18 -2.03 -11.31
N GLY A 153 8.14 -2.75 -11.73
CA GLY A 153 8.21 -4.15 -12.11
C GLY A 153 7.95 -4.30 -13.61
N GLN A 154 8.84 -4.99 -14.32
CA GLN A 154 8.71 -5.20 -15.76
C GLN A 154 8.85 -6.69 -16.07
N ARG A 155 7.91 -7.24 -16.83
CA ARG A 155 8.03 -8.61 -17.34
C ARG A 155 8.88 -8.60 -18.60
N TRP A 156 9.94 -9.39 -18.62
CA TRP A 156 10.82 -9.55 -19.77
C TRP A 156 10.38 -10.74 -20.61
N LYS A 157 10.43 -10.57 -21.94
CA LYS A 157 10.09 -11.64 -22.88
C LYS A 157 11.26 -12.58 -23.21
N LYS A 158 12.46 -12.24 -22.78
CA LYS A 158 13.68 -13.03 -23.05
C LYS A 158 14.41 -13.28 -21.74
N PRO A 159 14.83 -14.52 -21.42
CA PRO A 159 14.69 -15.72 -22.26
C PRO A 159 13.27 -16.25 -22.41
N ASP A 160 12.37 -15.98 -21.45
CA ASP A 160 10.95 -16.34 -21.51
C ASP A 160 10.09 -15.35 -20.69
N ASP A 161 8.76 -15.50 -20.72
CA ASP A 161 7.80 -14.60 -20.06
C ASP A 161 7.73 -14.79 -18.52
N TRP A 162 8.56 -15.64 -17.92
CA TRP A 162 8.59 -15.90 -16.47
C TRP A 162 9.52 -14.94 -15.72
N PHE A 163 10.44 -14.28 -16.45
CA PHE A 163 11.35 -13.33 -15.82
C PHE A 163 10.69 -11.98 -15.55
N VAL A 164 10.73 -11.57 -14.29
CA VAL A 164 10.27 -10.24 -13.86
C VAL A 164 11.48 -9.47 -13.33
N PHE A 165 11.78 -8.36 -13.98
CA PHE A 165 12.76 -7.40 -13.49
C PHE A 165 12.05 -6.42 -12.54
N GLN A 166 12.60 -6.25 -11.34
CA GLN A 166 12.13 -5.29 -10.36
C GLN A 166 13.25 -4.33 -10.00
N SER A 167 12.93 -3.05 -9.98
CA SER A 167 13.83 -2.01 -9.51
C SER A 167 13.09 -1.06 -8.59
N SER A 168 13.74 -0.56 -7.56
CA SER A 168 13.13 0.43 -6.68
C SER A 168 14.13 1.48 -6.25
N LEU A 169 13.66 2.72 -6.16
CA LEU A 169 14.35 3.85 -5.59
C LEU A 169 13.68 4.24 -4.30
N SER A 170 14.41 4.23 -3.19
CA SER A 170 13.91 4.61 -1.88
C SER A 170 14.73 5.75 -1.29
N TYR A 171 14.06 6.69 -0.67
CA TYR A 171 14.65 7.76 0.11
C TYR A 171 14.10 7.73 1.53
N GLN A 172 14.98 7.87 2.51
CA GLN A 172 14.64 7.92 3.92
C GLN A 172 15.35 9.10 4.59
N HIS A 173 14.59 9.86 5.35
CA HIS A 173 15.06 10.94 6.19
C HIS A 173 14.88 10.54 7.66
N PHE A 174 15.96 10.58 8.40
CA PHE A 174 16.02 10.28 9.83
C PHE A 174 16.24 11.59 10.60
N ASN A 175 15.45 11.79 11.65
CA ASN A 175 15.62 12.91 12.56
C ASN A 175 15.67 12.35 13.99
N LEU A 176 16.82 12.50 14.63
CA LEU A 176 17.11 12.00 15.97
C LEU A 176 17.15 13.18 16.96
N ASN A 177 16.48 12.99 18.07
CA ASN A 177 16.53 13.88 19.22
C ASN A 177 16.86 13.04 20.45
N ASP A 178 18.13 13.03 20.81
CA ASP A 178 18.71 12.27 21.92
C ASP A 178 18.23 10.81 22.00
N PHE A 179 18.08 10.19 20.85
CA PHE A 179 17.57 8.84 20.70
C PHE A 179 18.71 7.86 20.50
N GLY A 180 19.13 7.19 21.55
CA GLY A 180 20.07 6.07 21.62
C GLY A 180 21.04 5.87 20.44
N SER A 181 21.90 4.91 20.49
CA SER A 181 22.93 4.65 19.48
C SER A 181 22.44 3.92 18.24
N PHE A 182 21.43 4.44 17.54
CA PHE A 182 21.02 3.86 16.25
C PHE A 182 22.02 4.22 15.14
N PHE A 183 22.61 5.41 15.23
CA PHE A 183 23.71 5.88 14.41
C PHE A 183 24.94 6.16 15.31
N SER A 184 26.03 6.60 14.72
CA SER A 184 27.19 7.08 15.47
C SER A 184 26.95 8.38 16.27
N PHE A 185 25.73 8.91 16.21
CA PHE A 185 25.27 10.12 16.88
C PHE A 185 23.86 9.94 17.45
N SER A 186 23.54 10.62 18.55
CA SER A 186 22.23 10.58 19.21
C SER A 186 21.32 11.75 18.82
N ASN A 187 21.90 12.84 18.33
CA ASN A 187 21.21 14.04 17.91
C ASN A 187 21.61 14.42 16.49
N GLY A 188 20.63 14.75 15.64
CA GLY A 188 20.90 15.20 14.29
C GLY A 188 19.98 14.59 13.23
N ARG A 189 20.40 14.74 11.98
CA ARG A 189 19.65 14.27 10.83
C ARG A 189 20.55 13.42 9.93
N ALA A 190 19.97 12.39 9.36
CA ALA A 190 20.62 11.55 8.35
C ALA A 190 19.68 11.31 7.17
N ASN A 191 20.25 11.10 6.01
CA ASN A 191 19.50 10.73 4.80
C ASN A 191 20.08 9.45 4.22
N ASN A 192 19.21 8.60 3.72
CA ASN A 192 19.58 7.39 3.00
C ASN A 192 18.87 7.37 1.65
N LEU A 193 19.61 7.13 0.59
CA LEU A 193 19.10 6.90 -0.75
C LEU A 193 19.56 5.52 -1.20
N ALA A 194 18.64 4.64 -1.55
CA ALA A 194 18.96 3.29 -1.99
C ALA A 194 18.29 2.99 -3.33
N LEU A 195 19.04 2.39 -4.23
CA LEU A 195 18.57 1.80 -5.48
C LEU A 195 18.72 0.28 -5.36
N THR A 196 17.66 -0.42 -5.65
CA THR A 196 17.61 -1.89 -5.59
C THR A 196 17.09 -2.47 -6.89
#